data_3e49786cea768efd0a19be26c0edf70c
#
_entry.id   3e49786cea768efd0a19be26c0edf70c
#
_cell.length_a   1.000
_cell.length_b   1.000
_cell.length_c   1.000
_cell.angle_alpha   90.00
_cell.angle_beta   90.00
_cell.angle_gamma   90.00
#
_symmetry.space_group_name_H-M   'P 1'
#
loop_
_entity.id
_entity.type
_entity.pdbx_description
1 polymer ?
#
loop_
_entity_poly.entity_id
_entity_poly.type
_entity_poly.pdbx_seq_one_letter_code
_entity_poly.pdbx_strand_id
1 'polypeptide(L)'
;MTTTEPQKYARSLHAPISLGTTSDDRFMPRGFLSYFAELPKLVLTEKLDGQNNCFAAHGLYARSHTAPTQHPWDKPLLQRWQQIKDDLGDLEHFGENMYGIHSIAYSQLESYFYLFAVRRGGHWLSWEEVKFYAQLFDFPTVPEIPIMQPLADFTQKYANEDTALAQWLVANLGESWTDSVQTAGKLGGYDPKTGEACSEGFVIRNVADFAT
;
A
#
# COMPACT_ATOMS: atom_id res chain seq x y z
N MET A 1 1.94 16.41 27.23
CA MET A 1 1.52 15.66 26.02
C MET A 1 2.31 16.24 24.86
N THR A 2 3.36 15.56 24.42
CA THR A 2 4.12 15.97 23.24
C THR A 2 3.27 15.66 22.02
N THR A 3 2.67 16.68 21.44
CA THR A 3 2.07 16.58 20.09
C THR A 3 3.20 16.31 19.13
N THR A 4 3.42 15.06 18.76
CA THR A 4 4.28 14.71 17.63
C THR A 4 3.64 15.32 16.38
N GLU A 5 4.38 16.17 15.66
CA GLU A 5 3.92 16.69 14.39
C GLU A 5 3.61 15.51 13.45
N PRO A 6 2.53 15.58 12.66
CA PRO A 6 2.19 14.51 11.73
C PRO A 6 3.32 14.30 10.73
N GLN A 7 3.84 13.08 10.68
CA GLN A 7 4.90 12.71 9.76
C GLN A 7 4.29 12.00 8.54
N LYS A 8 4.65 12.44 7.35
CA LYS A 8 4.17 11.83 6.12
C LYS A 8 4.59 10.36 6.01
N TYR A 9 3.80 9.58 5.30
CA TYR A 9 4.17 8.22 4.93
C TYR A 9 5.46 8.22 4.10
N ALA A 10 6.42 7.39 4.47
CA ALA A 10 7.67 7.25 3.74
C ALA A 10 7.39 6.72 2.31
N ARG A 11 8.22 7.11 1.34
CA ARG A 11 8.14 6.53 -0.01
C ARG A 11 8.50 5.05 0.06
N SER A 12 7.66 4.20 -0.53
CA SER A 12 8.01 2.80 -0.79
C SER A 12 9.22 2.74 -1.72
N LEU A 13 10.11 1.80 -1.47
CA LEU A 13 11.24 1.54 -2.37
C LEU A 13 10.80 0.57 -3.47
N HIS A 14 11.27 0.80 -4.68
CA HIS A 14 11.02 -0.10 -5.80
C HIS A 14 11.96 -1.30 -5.76
N ALA A 15 11.45 -2.48 -6.07
CA ALA A 15 12.30 -3.62 -6.36
C ALA A 15 13.11 -3.35 -7.63
N PRO A 16 14.36 -3.83 -7.75
CA PRO A 16 15.19 -3.58 -8.93
C PRO A 16 14.58 -4.03 -10.26
N ILE A 17 13.65 -4.98 -10.21
CA ILE A 17 12.92 -5.49 -11.38
C ILE A 17 11.60 -4.76 -11.67
N SER A 18 11.25 -3.72 -10.89
CA SER A 18 10.02 -2.95 -11.09
C SER A 18 10.00 -2.28 -12.46
N LEU A 19 8.87 -2.41 -13.16
CA LEU A 19 8.61 -1.74 -14.42
C LEU A 19 7.97 -0.36 -14.19
N GLY A 20 8.02 0.52 -15.20
CA GLY A 20 7.32 1.81 -15.16
C GLY A 20 7.88 2.83 -14.15
N THR A 21 9.13 2.67 -13.72
CA THR A 21 9.79 3.59 -12.80
C THR A 21 10.25 4.88 -13.48
N THR A 22 10.34 5.95 -12.70
CA THR A 22 10.81 7.28 -13.12
C THR A 22 12.14 7.64 -12.46
N SER A 23 12.77 8.74 -12.85
CA SER A 23 14.04 9.20 -12.27
C SER A 23 13.97 9.57 -10.79
N ASP A 24 12.76 9.82 -10.27
CA ASP A 24 12.53 10.20 -8.87
C ASP A 24 12.31 8.99 -7.95
N ASP A 25 12.20 7.79 -8.52
CA ASP A 25 11.96 6.57 -7.77
C ASP A 25 13.25 6.04 -7.14
N ARG A 26 13.10 5.49 -5.94
CA ARG A 26 14.20 4.91 -5.18
C ARG A 26 14.09 3.40 -5.19
N PHE A 27 15.21 2.74 -5.43
CA PHE A 27 15.28 1.29 -5.44
C PHE A 27 15.78 0.72 -4.11
N MET A 28 15.35 -0.51 -3.82
CA MET A 28 15.91 -1.30 -2.73
C MET A 28 17.42 -1.53 -2.96
N PRO A 29 18.24 -1.46 -1.91
CA PRO A 29 19.65 -1.81 -2.03
C PRO A 29 19.81 -3.31 -2.33
N ARG A 30 20.93 -3.69 -2.95
CA ARG A 30 21.26 -5.11 -3.14
C ARG A 30 21.34 -5.84 -1.79
N GLY A 31 20.91 -7.08 -1.73
CA GLY A 31 20.81 -7.86 -0.51
C GLY A 31 19.47 -7.78 0.20
N PHE A 32 18.55 -6.93 -0.27
CA PHE A 32 17.23 -6.76 0.34
C PHE A 32 16.43 -8.06 0.38
N LEU A 33 16.57 -8.90 -0.65
CA LEU A 33 15.76 -10.11 -0.78
C LEU A 33 16.12 -11.16 0.28
N SER A 34 17.40 -11.25 0.63
CA SER A 34 17.86 -12.12 1.73
C SER A 34 17.22 -11.67 3.05
N TYR A 35 17.21 -10.38 3.33
CA TYR A 35 16.54 -9.82 4.51
C TYR A 35 15.03 -10.16 4.52
N PHE A 36 14.33 -9.97 3.39
CA PHE A 36 12.90 -10.31 3.31
C PHE A 36 12.64 -11.81 3.47
N ALA A 37 13.55 -12.67 2.96
CA ALA A 37 13.43 -14.12 3.09
C ALA A 37 13.60 -14.62 4.53
N GLU A 38 14.29 -13.86 5.39
CA GLU A 38 14.46 -14.16 6.82
C GLU A 38 13.25 -13.71 7.67
N LEU A 39 12.37 -12.86 7.13
CA LEU A 39 11.18 -12.43 7.85
C LEU A 39 10.22 -13.61 8.04
N PRO A 40 9.62 -13.76 9.23
CA PRO A 40 8.75 -14.89 9.55
C PRO A 40 7.50 -14.95 8.68
N LYS A 41 7.03 -13.80 8.21
CA LYS A 41 5.86 -13.71 7.34
C LYS A 41 5.90 -12.42 6.53
N LEU A 42 5.50 -12.53 5.28
CA LEU A 42 5.30 -11.40 4.36
C LEU A 42 3.82 -11.25 4.02
N VAL A 43 3.44 -10.05 3.69
CA VAL A 43 2.15 -9.73 3.05
C VAL A 43 2.41 -9.15 1.67
N LEU A 44 1.67 -9.65 0.71
CA LEU A 44 1.60 -9.13 -0.64
C LEU A 44 0.23 -8.47 -0.82
N THR A 45 0.20 -7.19 -1.20
CA THR A 45 -1.03 -6.45 -1.42
C THR A 45 -1.02 -5.79 -2.78
N GLU A 46 -2.20 -5.58 -3.35
CA GLU A 46 -2.35 -4.75 -4.53
C GLU A 46 -1.91 -3.31 -4.23
N LYS A 47 -1.20 -2.67 -5.17
CA LYS A 47 -0.90 -1.24 -5.14
C LYS A 47 -2.00 -0.52 -5.89
N LEU A 48 -2.74 0.33 -5.19
CA LEU A 48 -3.84 1.10 -5.75
C LEU A 48 -3.33 2.46 -6.24
N ASP A 49 -3.83 2.89 -7.39
CA ASP A 49 -3.50 4.17 -8.03
C ASP A 49 -4.50 5.25 -7.62
N GLY A 50 -4.26 5.85 -6.48
CA GLY A 50 -5.06 6.94 -5.92
C GLY A 50 -4.19 7.99 -5.26
N GLN A 51 -4.74 8.67 -4.25
CA GLN A 51 -4.03 9.67 -3.48
C GLN A 51 -3.80 9.16 -2.05
N ASN A 52 -2.54 9.17 -1.60
CA ASN A 52 -2.24 8.88 -0.20
C ASN A 52 -2.84 9.93 0.72
N ASN A 53 -3.73 9.49 1.62
CA ASN A 53 -4.29 10.31 2.69
C ASN A 53 -4.05 9.67 4.07
N CYS A 54 -4.05 10.51 5.10
CA CYS A 54 -3.90 10.09 6.49
C CYS A 54 -5.01 10.70 7.34
N PHE A 55 -5.75 9.84 8.05
CA PHE A 55 -6.67 10.23 9.10
C PHE A 55 -5.93 10.29 10.44
N ALA A 56 -5.94 11.45 11.09
CA ALA A 56 -5.44 11.65 12.44
C ALA A 56 -6.46 12.47 13.25
N ALA A 57 -6.42 12.40 14.58
CA ALA A 57 -7.40 13.12 15.43
C ALA A 57 -7.45 14.63 15.13
N HIS A 58 -6.32 15.22 14.77
CA HIS A 58 -6.18 16.66 14.52
C HIS A 58 -6.37 17.07 13.05
N GLY A 59 -6.65 16.15 12.13
CA GLY A 59 -6.92 16.45 10.74
C GLY A 59 -6.88 15.27 9.80
N LEU A 60 -7.41 15.48 8.60
CA LEU A 60 -7.16 14.66 7.42
C LEU A 60 -6.01 15.29 6.63
N TYR A 61 -5.00 14.52 6.30
CA TYR A 61 -3.81 14.99 5.60
C TYR A 61 -3.66 14.31 4.25
N ALA A 62 -3.26 15.10 3.25
CA ALA A 62 -2.70 14.55 2.01
C ALA A 62 -1.24 14.14 2.23
N ARG A 63 -0.61 13.52 1.26
CA ARG A 63 0.77 13.00 1.33
C ARG A 63 1.81 14.01 1.85
N SER A 64 1.61 15.31 1.61
CA SER A 64 2.55 16.34 2.03
C SER A 64 2.63 16.53 3.56
N HIS A 65 1.53 16.23 4.27
CA HIS A 65 1.38 16.44 5.73
C HIS A 65 1.71 17.85 6.25
N THR A 66 1.79 18.84 5.35
CA THR A 66 2.13 20.22 5.73
C THR A 66 0.98 20.92 6.46
N ALA A 67 -0.26 20.55 6.14
CA ALA A 67 -1.48 21.05 6.77
C ALA A 67 -2.63 20.07 6.49
N PRO A 68 -3.72 20.09 7.30
CA PRO A 68 -4.93 19.36 6.98
C PRO A 68 -5.45 19.75 5.60
N THR A 69 -5.85 18.75 4.81
CA THR A 69 -6.33 18.99 3.46
C THR A 69 -7.72 19.63 3.44
N GLN A 70 -7.96 20.46 2.46
CA GLN A 70 -9.28 21.04 2.14
C GLN A 70 -9.60 20.87 0.66
N HIS A 71 -8.86 19.97 -0.01
CA HIS A 71 -9.01 19.76 -1.44
C HIS A 71 -10.40 19.16 -1.76
N PRO A 72 -11.08 19.58 -2.83
CA PRO A 72 -12.42 19.08 -3.21
C PRO A 72 -12.48 17.54 -3.35
N TRP A 73 -11.40 16.90 -3.79
CA TRP A 73 -11.32 15.44 -3.94
C TRP A 73 -11.24 14.71 -2.59
N ASP A 74 -10.88 15.40 -1.53
CA ASP A 74 -10.85 14.84 -0.18
C ASP A 74 -12.19 15.00 0.57
N LYS A 75 -13.19 15.63 -0.07
CA LYS A 75 -14.49 15.94 0.56
C LYS A 75 -15.18 14.71 1.18
N PRO A 76 -15.29 13.54 0.53
CA PRO A 76 -15.88 12.36 1.15
C PRO A 76 -15.09 11.88 2.37
N LEU A 77 -13.76 11.96 2.31
CA LEU A 77 -12.88 11.58 3.41
C LEU A 77 -12.99 12.60 4.56
N LEU A 78 -13.11 13.89 4.28
CA LEU A 78 -13.33 14.92 5.30
C LEU A 78 -14.66 14.71 6.04
N GLN A 79 -15.72 14.30 5.34
CA GLN A 79 -17.00 13.95 5.97
C GLN A 79 -16.84 12.73 6.89
N ARG A 80 -16.12 11.70 6.45
CA ARG A 80 -15.83 10.53 7.27
C ARG A 80 -14.96 10.88 8.47
N TRP A 81 -13.92 11.70 8.28
CA TRP A 81 -13.07 12.19 9.35
C TRP A 81 -13.85 12.88 10.46
N GLN A 82 -14.79 13.76 10.13
CA GLN A 82 -15.64 14.44 11.11
C GLN A 82 -16.43 13.48 12.01
N GLN A 83 -16.75 12.29 11.51
CA GLN A 83 -17.49 11.27 12.24
C GLN A 83 -16.62 10.47 13.22
N ILE A 84 -15.33 10.26 12.90
CA ILE A 84 -14.44 9.34 13.63
C ILE A 84 -13.29 10.01 14.36
N LYS A 85 -13.04 11.30 14.14
CA LYS A 85 -11.85 12.02 14.62
C LYS A 85 -11.63 11.91 16.13
N ASP A 86 -12.70 11.88 16.90
CA ASP A 86 -12.64 11.84 18.37
C ASP A 86 -12.29 10.43 18.90
N ASP A 87 -12.45 9.40 18.05
CA ASP A 87 -12.12 8.00 18.35
C ASP A 87 -10.73 7.59 17.87
N LEU A 88 -10.06 8.41 17.06
CA LEU A 88 -8.74 8.09 16.50
C LEU A 88 -7.61 8.11 17.54
N GLY A 89 -7.77 8.90 18.62
CA GLY A 89 -6.76 9.01 19.68
C GLY A 89 -5.39 9.46 19.15
N ASP A 90 -4.35 8.68 19.40
CA ASP A 90 -2.98 8.89 18.93
C ASP A 90 -2.62 8.10 17.64
N LEU A 91 -3.62 7.49 17.02
CA LEU A 91 -3.45 6.72 15.80
C LEU A 91 -3.47 7.58 14.55
N GLU A 92 -2.65 7.20 13.58
CA GLU A 92 -2.62 7.75 12.24
C GLU A 92 -2.92 6.62 11.25
N HIS A 93 -4.00 6.78 10.49
CA HIS A 93 -4.50 5.77 9.54
C HIS A 93 -4.16 6.21 8.12
N PHE A 94 -3.25 5.49 7.48
CA PHE A 94 -2.79 5.77 6.11
C PHE A 94 -3.50 4.86 5.12
N GLY A 95 -4.05 5.45 4.09
CA GLY A 95 -4.76 4.72 3.05
C GLY A 95 -4.75 5.44 1.72
N GLU A 96 -5.25 4.74 0.72
CA GLU A 96 -5.38 5.25 -0.64
C GLU A 96 -6.80 5.81 -0.84
N ASN A 97 -6.87 7.09 -1.21
CA ASN A 97 -8.11 7.77 -1.58
C ASN A 97 -8.38 7.52 -3.08
N MET A 98 -9.45 6.80 -3.35
CA MET A 98 -9.87 6.36 -4.68
C MET A 98 -10.96 7.24 -5.28
N TYR A 99 -11.30 8.37 -4.66
CA TYR A 99 -12.38 9.24 -5.15
C TYR A 99 -12.06 9.91 -6.49
N GLY A 100 -10.81 10.32 -6.69
CA GLY A 100 -10.34 10.83 -7.96
C GLY A 100 -9.71 9.73 -8.82
N ILE A 101 -9.99 9.72 -10.12
CA ILE A 101 -9.28 8.85 -11.07
C ILE A 101 -7.94 9.50 -11.39
N HIS A 102 -6.85 8.75 -11.18
CA HIS A 102 -5.51 9.12 -11.61
C HIS A 102 -5.21 8.54 -13.01
N SER A 103 -4.35 7.53 -13.11
CA SER A 103 -4.09 6.84 -14.39
C SER A 103 -4.97 5.60 -14.58
N ILE A 104 -5.44 5.00 -13.47
CA ILE A 104 -6.24 3.78 -13.48
C ILE A 104 -7.64 4.09 -12.93
N ALA A 105 -8.67 3.63 -13.63
CA ALA A 105 -10.03 3.61 -13.13
C ALA A 105 -10.37 2.22 -12.57
N TYR A 106 -11.24 2.16 -11.57
CA TYR A 106 -11.61 0.92 -10.88
C TYR A 106 -13.11 0.70 -10.94
N SER A 107 -13.55 -0.47 -11.41
CA SER A 107 -14.97 -0.79 -11.61
C SER A 107 -15.65 -1.48 -10.41
N GLN A 108 -14.87 -1.91 -9.40
CA GLN A 108 -15.35 -2.70 -8.26
C GLN A 108 -14.96 -2.10 -6.91
N LEU A 109 -14.96 -0.75 -6.81
CA LEU A 109 -14.67 -0.08 -5.54
C LEU A 109 -15.83 -0.28 -4.55
N GLU A 110 -15.52 -0.73 -3.33
CA GLU A 110 -16.46 -0.81 -2.21
C GLU A 110 -16.46 0.47 -1.36
N SER A 111 -15.36 1.23 -1.42
CA SER A 111 -15.13 2.45 -0.65
C SER A 111 -14.26 3.42 -1.44
N TYR A 112 -14.24 4.68 -1.00
CA TYR A 112 -13.27 5.67 -1.49
C TYR A 112 -11.99 5.73 -0.68
N PHE A 113 -11.82 4.91 0.36
CA PHE A 113 -10.60 4.86 1.14
C PHE A 113 -10.24 3.42 1.50
N TYR A 114 -9.05 2.99 1.10
CA TYR A 114 -8.52 1.66 1.40
C TYR A 114 -7.32 1.79 2.32
N LEU A 115 -7.47 1.30 3.56
CA LEU A 115 -6.43 1.36 4.59
C LEU A 115 -5.28 0.43 4.23
N PHE A 116 -4.04 0.92 4.35
CA PHE A 116 -2.86 0.07 4.13
C PHE A 116 -1.82 0.15 5.26
N ALA A 117 -1.88 1.12 6.16
CA ALA A 117 -0.99 1.20 7.32
C ALA A 117 -1.63 1.99 8.47
N VAL A 118 -1.25 1.64 9.69
CA VAL A 118 -1.58 2.40 10.89
C VAL A 118 -0.29 2.65 11.67
N ARG A 119 -0.16 3.86 12.21
CA ARG A 119 0.99 4.25 13.03
C ARG A 119 0.52 4.79 14.36
N ARG A 120 1.30 4.52 15.42
CA ARG A 120 1.12 5.08 16.76
C ARG A 120 2.47 5.55 17.29
N GLY A 121 2.63 6.84 17.59
CA GLY A 121 3.82 7.37 18.26
C GLY A 121 5.15 7.04 17.58
N GLY A 122 5.21 7.05 16.24
CA GLY A 122 6.42 6.69 15.49
C GLY A 122 6.63 5.18 15.32
N HIS A 123 5.62 4.35 15.63
CA HIS A 123 5.66 2.90 15.47
C HIS A 123 4.60 2.46 14.45
N TRP A 124 5.02 1.75 13.41
CA TRP A 124 4.11 1.13 12.45
C TRP A 124 3.54 -0.14 13.04
N LEU A 125 2.23 -0.26 13.05
CA LEU A 125 1.54 -1.42 13.58
C LEU A 125 1.63 -2.61 12.62
N SER A 126 1.53 -3.81 13.17
CA SER A 126 1.49 -5.06 12.41
C SER A 126 0.31 -5.09 11.43
N TRP A 127 0.40 -5.92 10.40
CA TRP A 127 -0.68 -6.06 9.42
C TRP A 127 -1.99 -6.57 10.05
N GLU A 128 -1.90 -7.41 11.07
CA GLU A 128 -3.08 -7.88 11.80
C GLU A 128 -3.76 -6.74 12.57
N GLU A 129 -2.97 -5.83 13.18
CA GLU A 129 -3.51 -4.63 13.82
C GLU A 129 -4.10 -3.66 12.79
N VAL A 130 -3.47 -3.51 11.61
CA VAL A 130 -4.05 -2.72 10.50
C VAL A 130 -5.44 -3.25 10.14
N LYS A 131 -5.60 -4.57 9.99
CA LYS A 131 -6.92 -5.19 9.72
C LYS A 131 -7.90 -4.99 10.87
N PHE A 132 -7.44 -5.07 12.11
CA PHE A 132 -8.28 -4.80 13.28
C PHE A 132 -8.82 -3.36 13.26
N TYR A 133 -7.96 -2.37 13.04
CA TYR A 133 -8.40 -0.97 12.96
C TYR A 133 -9.22 -0.67 11.71
N ALA A 134 -8.96 -1.36 10.62
CA ALA A 134 -9.79 -1.30 9.42
C ALA A 134 -11.25 -1.69 9.74
N GLN A 135 -11.44 -2.81 10.42
CA GLN A 135 -12.78 -3.25 10.87
C GLN A 135 -13.39 -2.28 11.88
N LEU A 136 -12.61 -1.80 12.84
CA LEU A 136 -13.11 -0.89 13.89
C LEU A 136 -13.66 0.42 13.31
N PHE A 137 -13.00 0.94 12.28
CA PHE A 137 -13.37 2.21 11.63
C PHE A 137 -14.15 2.01 10.32
N ASP A 138 -14.58 0.78 10.01
CA ASP A 138 -15.33 0.46 8.79
C ASP A 138 -14.63 0.94 7.50
N PHE A 139 -13.33 0.64 7.41
CA PHE A 139 -12.54 0.82 6.20
C PHE A 139 -12.18 -0.53 5.60
N PRO A 140 -12.30 -0.74 4.29
CA PRO A 140 -11.62 -1.86 3.64
C PRO A 140 -10.10 -1.66 3.71
N THR A 141 -9.36 -2.77 3.75
CA THR A 141 -7.92 -2.75 3.49
C THR A 141 -7.63 -2.81 1.99
N VAL A 142 -6.45 -2.37 1.58
CA VAL A 142 -5.94 -2.72 0.23
C VAL A 142 -6.00 -4.24 0.03
N PRO A 143 -6.36 -4.74 -1.17
CA PRO A 143 -6.54 -6.16 -1.38
C PRO A 143 -5.27 -6.98 -1.10
N GLU A 144 -5.39 -8.02 -0.26
CA GLU A 144 -4.32 -8.99 -0.07
C GLU A 144 -4.26 -9.98 -1.24
N ILE A 145 -3.04 -10.33 -1.63
CA ILE A 145 -2.75 -11.38 -2.60
C ILE A 145 -2.16 -12.57 -1.83
N PRO A 146 -2.76 -13.75 -1.88
CA PRO A 146 -2.26 -14.91 -1.15
C PRO A 146 -0.85 -15.30 -1.57
N ILE A 147 0.05 -15.48 -0.60
CA ILE A 147 1.38 -16.04 -0.83
C ILE A 147 1.27 -17.55 -0.66
N MET A 148 1.36 -18.28 -1.76
CA MET A 148 1.26 -19.74 -1.80
C MET A 148 2.60 -20.43 -1.62
N GLN A 149 3.70 -19.78 -2.02
CA GLN A 149 5.05 -20.28 -1.94
C GLN A 149 5.96 -19.28 -1.21
N PRO A 150 6.69 -19.70 -0.16
CA PRO A 150 7.51 -18.79 0.62
C PRO A 150 8.71 -18.26 -0.18
N LEU A 151 9.11 -17.03 0.06
CA LEU A 151 10.23 -16.37 -0.62
C LEU A 151 11.56 -17.10 -0.36
N ALA A 152 11.73 -17.68 0.82
CA ALA A 152 12.94 -18.41 1.21
C ALA A 152 13.30 -19.56 0.26
N ASP A 153 12.31 -20.25 -0.30
CA ASP A 153 12.55 -21.35 -1.25
C ASP A 153 13.22 -20.85 -2.53
N PHE A 154 12.88 -19.63 -2.95
CA PHE A 154 13.42 -19.03 -4.17
C PHE A 154 14.81 -18.43 -3.95
N THR A 155 15.07 -17.81 -2.80
CA THR A 155 16.41 -17.30 -2.47
C THR A 155 17.44 -18.42 -2.29
N GLN A 156 17.01 -19.60 -1.87
CA GLN A 156 17.86 -20.80 -1.82
C GLN A 156 18.11 -21.41 -3.21
N LYS A 157 17.13 -21.34 -4.10
CA LYS A 157 17.20 -21.96 -5.44
C LYS A 157 17.95 -21.11 -6.45
N TYR A 158 17.84 -19.78 -6.38
CA TYR A 158 18.39 -18.86 -7.36
C TYR A 158 19.44 -17.96 -6.73
N ALA A 159 20.67 -18.00 -7.25
CA ALA A 159 21.77 -17.16 -6.76
C ALA A 159 21.62 -15.68 -7.12
N ASN A 160 20.92 -15.38 -8.22
CA ASN A 160 20.63 -14.00 -8.62
C ASN A 160 19.35 -13.52 -7.95
N GLU A 161 19.44 -12.41 -7.22
CA GLU A 161 18.34 -11.83 -6.43
C GLU A 161 17.15 -11.41 -7.29
N ASP A 162 17.41 -10.79 -8.44
CA ASP A 162 16.37 -10.33 -9.36
C ASP A 162 15.61 -11.53 -9.96
N THR A 163 16.34 -12.59 -10.30
CA THR A 163 15.76 -13.85 -10.79
C THR A 163 14.93 -14.54 -9.70
N ALA A 164 15.44 -14.61 -8.47
CA ALA A 164 14.72 -15.21 -7.36
C ALA A 164 13.40 -14.50 -7.10
N LEU A 165 13.41 -13.15 -7.06
CA LEU A 165 12.22 -12.35 -6.87
C LEU A 165 11.25 -12.54 -8.05
N ALA A 166 11.71 -12.45 -9.28
CA ALA A 166 10.86 -12.62 -10.46
C ALA A 166 10.16 -13.99 -10.48
N GLN A 167 10.89 -15.08 -10.19
CA GLN A 167 10.32 -16.41 -10.14
C GLN A 167 9.35 -16.60 -8.96
N TRP A 168 9.62 -15.99 -7.82
CA TRP A 168 8.72 -16.00 -6.69
C TRP A 168 7.40 -15.26 -7.01
N LEU A 169 7.48 -14.14 -7.69
CA LEU A 169 6.30 -13.38 -8.13
C LEU A 169 5.46 -14.19 -9.14
N VAL A 170 6.10 -14.81 -10.13
CA VAL A 170 5.39 -15.70 -11.09
C VAL A 170 4.69 -16.84 -10.36
N ALA A 171 5.33 -17.44 -9.37
CA ALA A 171 4.77 -18.55 -8.62
C ALA A 171 3.55 -18.17 -7.76
N ASN A 172 3.45 -16.92 -7.33
CA ASN A 172 2.36 -16.44 -6.48
C ASN A 172 1.31 -15.60 -7.22
N LEU A 173 1.68 -14.91 -8.29
CA LEU A 173 0.81 -14.02 -9.06
C LEU A 173 0.42 -14.58 -10.44
N GLY A 174 1.15 -15.57 -10.92
CA GLY A 174 1.05 -16.09 -12.30
C GLY A 174 1.95 -15.32 -13.26
N GLU A 175 2.04 -15.81 -14.49
CA GLU A 175 2.93 -15.22 -15.51
C GLU A 175 2.52 -13.79 -15.93
N SER A 176 1.26 -13.45 -15.77
CA SER A 176 0.73 -12.12 -16.12
C SER A 176 1.20 -10.98 -15.21
N TRP A 177 1.91 -11.26 -14.11
CA TRP A 177 2.43 -10.21 -13.24
C TRP A 177 3.46 -9.29 -13.92
N THR A 178 4.22 -9.86 -14.88
CA THR A 178 5.21 -9.10 -15.66
C THR A 178 4.55 -8.12 -16.62
N ASP A 179 3.28 -8.31 -16.88
CA ASP A 179 2.46 -7.46 -17.71
C ASP A 179 1.31 -6.89 -16.88
N SER A 180 1.66 -6.01 -15.92
CA SER A 180 0.68 -5.31 -15.09
C SER A 180 -0.35 -4.53 -15.90
N VAL A 181 -0.04 -4.24 -17.17
CA VAL A 181 -0.93 -3.61 -18.15
C VAL A 181 -2.12 -4.50 -18.51
N GLN A 182 -2.07 -5.81 -18.23
CA GLN A 182 -3.14 -6.75 -18.61
C GLN A 182 -3.89 -7.35 -17.41
N THR A 183 -3.53 -6.97 -16.19
CA THR A 183 -4.14 -7.53 -14.98
C THR A 183 -4.96 -6.47 -14.26
N ALA A 184 -6.28 -6.66 -14.22
CA ALA A 184 -7.22 -5.72 -13.59
C ALA A 184 -7.11 -5.61 -12.06
N GLY A 185 -6.39 -6.52 -11.40
CA GLY A 185 -6.40 -6.63 -9.95
C GLY A 185 -7.78 -7.05 -9.39
N LYS A 186 -7.92 -7.05 -8.06
CA LYS A 186 -9.17 -7.44 -7.39
C LYS A 186 -10.27 -6.38 -7.48
N LEU A 187 -9.90 -5.12 -7.70
CA LEU A 187 -10.86 -4.01 -7.77
C LEU A 187 -11.24 -3.66 -9.22
N GLY A 188 -10.87 -4.49 -10.19
CA GLY A 188 -11.25 -4.32 -11.59
C GLY A 188 -10.65 -3.07 -12.21
N GLY A 189 -9.33 -2.89 -12.08
CA GLY A 189 -8.60 -1.77 -12.64
C GLY A 189 -8.54 -1.80 -14.18
N TYR A 190 -8.66 -0.64 -14.80
CA TYR A 190 -8.56 -0.50 -16.26
C TYR A 190 -8.05 0.89 -16.65
N ASP A 191 -7.40 0.98 -17.80
CA ASP A 191 -7.02 2.26 -18.39
C ASP A 191 -8.30 2.97 -18.90
N PRO A 192 -8.64 4.16 -18.38
CA PRO A 192 -9.86 4.87 -18.77
C PRO A 192 -9.86 5.35 -20.23
N LYS A 193 -8.71 5.35 -20.92
CA LYS A 193 -8.59 5.75 -22.33
C LYS A 193 -8.81 4.58 -23.29
N THR A 194 -8.29 3.41 -22.95
CA THR A 194 -8.34 2.23 -23.83
C THR A 194 -9.40 1.21 -23.40
N GLY A 195 -9.80 1.21 -22.12
CA GLY A 195 -10.67 0.21 -21.52
C GLY A 195 -9.96 -1.11 -21.22
N GLU A 196 -8.65 -1.19 -21.46
CA GLU A 196 -7.87 -2.40 -21.21
C GLU A 196 -7.63 -2.60 -19.71
N ALA A 197 -7.68 -3.86 -19.27
CA ALA A 197 -7.41 -4.23 -17.89
C ALA A 197 -5.96 -3.85 -17.51
N CYS A 198 -5.80 -3.18 -16.37
CA CYS A 198 -4.48 -2.82 -15.85
C CYS A 198 -4.48 -2.71 -14.32
N SER A 199 -3.30 -2.72 -13.73
CA SER A 199 -3.06 -2.44 -12.30
C SER A 199 -1.77 -1.64 -12.13
N GLU A 200 -1.64 -0.92 -11.02
CA GLU A 200 -0.39 -0.20 -10.73
C GLU A 200 0.75 -1.15 -10.31
N GLY A 201 0.40 -2.32 -9.80
CA GLY A 201 1.33 -3.32 -9.33
C GLY A 201 0.98 -3.85 -7.94
N PHE A 202 1.99 -4.13 -7.13
CA PHE A 202 1.81 -4.70 -5.80
C PHE A 202 2.87 -4.19 -4.82
N VAL A 203 2.62 -4.41 -3.53
CA VAL A 203 3.52 -4.05 -2.43
C VAL A 203 3.80 -5.31 -1.60
N ILE A 204 5.10 -5.59 -1.39
CA ILE A 204 5.56 -6.60 -0.44
C ILE A 204 5.90 -5.88 0.86
N ARG A 205 5.41 -6.38 1.97
CA ARG A 205 5.67 -5.80 3.29
C ARG A 205 5.88 -6.84 4.38
N ASN A 206 6.59 -6.46 5.44
CA ASN A 206 6.62 -7.22 6.68
C ASN A 206 5.22 -7.23 7.32
N VAL A 207 4.86 -8.37 7.93
CA VAL A 207 3.63 -8.50 8.72
C VAL A 207 3.79 -7.89 10.12
N ALA A 208 4.98 -7.99 10.71
CA ALA A 208 5.26 -7.52 12.06
C ALA A 208 5.27 -5.98 12.14
N ASP A 209 5.05 -5.48 13.34
CA ASP A 209 5.26 -4.09 13.70
C ASP A 209 6.75 -3.69 13.63
N PHE A 210 7.01 -2.41 13.44
CA PHE A 210 8.40 -1.88 13.41
C PHE A 210 8.44 -0.38 13.72
N ALA A 211 9.57 0.05 14.30
CA ALA A 211 9.85 1.47 14.54
C ALA A 211 10.18 2.21 13.24
N THR A 212 9.82 3.50 13.17
CA THR A 212 10.16 4.40 12.05
C THR A 212 11.60 4.92 12.15
#